data_6635318561a0fb7e1ba1e0564229ba0e
#
_entry.id   6635318561a0fb7e1ba1e0564229ba0e
#
_cell.length_a   1.000
_cell.length_b   1.000
_cell.length_c   1.000
_cell.angle_alpha   90.00
_cell.angle_beta   90.00
_cell.angle_gamma   90.00
#
_symmetry.space_group_name_H-M   'P 1'
#
loop_
_entity.id
_entity.type
_entity.pdbx_description
1 polymer ?
#
loop_
_entity_poly.entity_id
_entity_poly.type
_entity_poly.pdbx_seq_one_letter_code
_entity_poly.pdbx_strand_id
1 'polypeptide(L)'
;MQHAAVSHDLIPVLGARVNNLRDVSVEIPKRRLTVFTGVSGSGKSSLVFGTIAAESQRLINETYSAFVQGFLPTLTRPDVDVPDGLTTAIVVDQHPMAADPRSTVGTATDANAMLRILFSRLGQPYGAPRRRSRSTSARSRAPARSP
;
A
#
# COMPACT_ATOMS: atom_id res chain seq x y z
N MET A 1 38.88 -9.02 -17.66
CA MET A 1 37.57 -8.40 -17.28
C MET A 1 37.67 -8.09 -15.79
N GLN A 2 37.88 -6.81 -15.44
CA GLN A 2 37.97 -6.38 -14.06
C GLN A 2 36.54 -6.32 -13.52
N HIS A 3 36.19 -7.18 -12.58
CA HIS A 3 35.01 -6.99 -11.75
C HIS A 3 35.24 -5.70 -10.93
N ALA A 4 34.60 -4.61 -11.33
CA ALA A 4 34.52 -3.42 -10.51
C ALA A 4 33.94 -3.84 -9.16
N ALA A 5 34.66 -3.55 -8.08
CA ALA A 5 34.18 -3.80 -6.73
C ALA A 5 32.82 -3.12 -6.60
N VAL A 6 31.77 -3.91 -6.35
CA VAL A 6 30.40 -3.41 -6.19
C VAL A 6 30.43 -2.43 -5.02
N SER A 7 30.35 -1.15 -5.30
CA SER A 7 30.28 -0.12 -4.28
C SER A 7 28.96 -0.31 -3.54
N HIS A 8 29.01 -0.78 -2.30
CA HIS A 8 27.81 -0.99 -1.47
C HIS A 8 27.01 0.30 -1.22
N ASP A 9 27.57 1.46 -1.54
CA ASP A 9 26.98 2.78 -1.30
C ASP A 9 26.26 3.39 -2.51
N LEU A 10 26.32 2.75 -3.66
CA LEU A 10 25.69 3.21 -4.90
C LEU A 10 24.68 2.18 -5.43
N ILE A 11 23.70 2.66 -6.16
CA ILE A 11 22.79 1.87 -6.99
C ILE A 11 23.16 2.19 -8.44
N PRO A 12 23.92 1.33 -9.12
CA PRO A 12 24.21 1.51 -10.53
C PRO A 12 22.98 1.11 -11.36
N VAL A 13 22.51 1.99 -12.20
CA VAL A 13 21.53 1.74 -13.24
C VAL A 13 22.24 1.89 -14.56
N LEU A 14 22.37 0.82 -15.32
CA LEU A 14 23.11 0.79 -16.58
C LEU A 14 22.17 0.47 -17.74
N GLY A 15 22.28 1.24 -18.80
CA GLY A 15 21.59 0.95 -20.04
C GLY A 15 20.06 0.99 -19.95
N ALA A 16 19.46 1.90 -19.18
CA ALA A 16 18.01 2.00 -19.07
C ALA A 16 17.38 2.48 -20.37
N ARG A 17 16.43 1.65 -20.93
CA ARG A 17 15.75 1.89 -22.22
C ARG A 17 14.23 1.88 -22.10
N VAL A 18 13.70 2.00 -20.89
CA VAL A 18 12.25 1.97 -20.63
C VAL A 18 11.58 3.23 -21.19
N ASN A 19 10.49 3.06 -21.93
CA ASN A 19 9.71 4.13 -22.57
C ASN A 19 10.58 5.03 -23.50
N ASN A 20 10.79 6.28 -23.05
CA ASN A 20 11.54 7.29 -23.81
C ASN A 20 13.02 7.39 -23.42
N LEU A 21 13.50 6.52 -22.56
CA LEU A 21 14.93 6.47 -22.21
C LEU A 21 15.76 5.88 -23.34
N ARG A 22 16.91 6.45 -23.58
CA ARG A 22 17.83 6.06 -24.65
C ARG A 22 19.17 5.68 -24.03
N ASP A 23 19.24 4.44 -23.51
CA ASP A 23 20.48 3.87 -22.98
C ASP A 23 21.10 4.72 -21.85
N VAL A 24 20.24 5.12 -20.89
CA VAL A 24 20.65 6.00 -19.81
C VAL A 24 21.34 5.21 -18.72
N SER A 25 22.54 5.64 -18.35
CA SER A 25 23.28 5.08 -17.22
C SER A 25 23.48 6.13 -16.15
N VAL A 26 23.23 5.77 -14.88
CA VAL A 26 23.34 6.68 -13.73
C VAL A 26 23.69 5.88 -12.46
N GLU A 27 24.49 6.47 -11.60
CA GLU A 27 24.77 5.94 -10.27
C GLU A 27 24.06 6.78 -9.21
N ILE A 28 23.24 6.13 -8.39
CA ILE A 28 22.42 6.79 -7.38
C ILE A 28 22.98 6.46 -6.00
N PRO A 29 23.35 7.47 -5.19
CA PRO A 29 23.88 7.22 -3.86
C PRO A 29 22.80 6.66 -2.93
N LYS A 30 23.13 5.60 -2.19
CA LYS A 30 22.28 5.05 -1.12
C LYS A 30 22.30 5.96 0.11
N ARG A 31 21.25 5.89 0.91
CA ARG A 31 21.10 6.61 2.19
C ARG A 31 21.23 8.14 2.06
N ARG A 32 20.92 8.68 0.91
CA ARG A 32 20.91 10.12 0.63
C ARG A 32 19.62 10.51 -0.07
N LEU A 33 19.22 11.75 0.11
CA LEU A 33 18.13 12.32 -0.67
C LEU A 33 18.63 12.61 -2.09
N THR A 34 18.04 11.96 -3.07
CA THR A 34 18.31 12.20 -4.50
C THR A 34 17.07 12.80 -5.14
N VAL A 35 17.23 13.93 -5.83
CA VAL A 35 16.14 14.65 -6.48
C VAL A 35 16.32 14.61 -7.99
N PHE A 36 15.31 14.13 -8.71
CA PHE A 36 15.27 14.11 -10.16
C PHE A 36 14.46 15.29 -10.68
N THR A 37 15.09 16.22 -11.36
CA THR A 37 14.46 17.42 -11.92
C THR A 37 14.57 17.45 -13.43
N GLY A 38 13.75 18.25 -14.08
CA GLY A 38 13.77 18.44 -15.53
C GLY A 38 12.38 18.71 -16.10
N VAL A 39 12.31 19.01 -17.37
CA VAL A 39 11.06 19.30 -18.09
C VAL A 39 10.13 18.08 -18.15
N SER A 40 8.84 18.32 -18.35
CA SER A 40 7.87 17.23 -18.55
C SER A 40 8.27 16.39 -19.77
N GLY A 41 8.13 15.06 -19.67
CA GLY A 41 8.50 14.15 -20.74
C GLY A 41 10.01 13.82 -20.84
N SER A 42 10.87 14.35 -19.96
CA SER A 42 12.33 14.09 -20.01
C SER A 42 12.76 12.69 -19.52
N GLY A 43 11.82 11.82 -19.19
CA GLY A 43 12.13 10.44 -18.78
C GLY A 43 12.33 10.21 -17.26
N LYS A 44 12.13 11.24 -16.41
CA LYS A 44 12.30 11.09 -14.95
C LYS A 44 11.47 9.95 -14.37
N SER A 45 10.18 9.93 -14.68
CA SER A 45 9.27 8.88 -14.20
C SER A 45 9.60 7.52 -14.81
N SER A 46 10.06 7.48 -16.06
CA SER A 46 10.51 6.24 -16.71
C SER A 46 11.74 5.66 -16.00
N LEU A 47 12.67 6.52 -15.58
CA LEU A 47 13.86 6.08 -14.85
C LEU A 47 13.52 5.64 -13.42
N VAL A 48 12.81 6.49 -12.66
CA VAL A 48 12.56 6.23 -11.23
C VAL A 48 11.52 5.14 -11.02
N PHE A 49 10.34 5.30 -11.60
CA PHE A 49 9.25 4.34 -11.42
C PHE A 49 9.31 3.18 -12.41
N GLY A 50 9.52 3.47 -13.68
CA GLY A 50 9.51 2.46 -14.74
C GLY A 50 10.74 1.54 -14.74
N THR A 51 11.88 1.99 -14.20
CA THR A 51 13.10 1.18 -14.16
C THR A 51 13.44 0.77 -12.72
N ILE A 52 13.79 1.72 -11.87
CA ILE A 52 14.34 1.41 -10.54
C ILE A 52 13.31 0.77 -9.62
N ALA A 53 12.13 1.40 -9.48
CA ALA A 53 11.08 0.89 -8.61
C ALA A 53 10.47 -0.42 -9.14
N ALA A 54 10.25 -0.51 -10.45
CA ALA A 54 9.71 -1.71 -11.09
C ALA A 54 10.66 -2.90 -10.92
N GLU A 55 11.95 -2.73 -11.11
CA GLU A 55 12.93 -3.81 -10.94
C GLU A 55 13.09 -4.20 -9.47
N SER A 56 13.11 -3.24 -8.55
CA SER A 56 13.12 -3.52 -7.13
C SER A 56 11.89 -4.34 -6.71
N GLN A 57 10.70 -3.98 -7.18
CA GLN A 57 9.48 -4.72 -6.88
C GLN A 57 9.51 -6.13 -7.49
N ARG A 58 10.04 -6.27 -8.71
CA ARG A 58 10.21 -7.57 -9.38
C ARG A 58 11.11 -8.49 -8.56
N LEU A 59 12.27 -7.99 -8.12
CA LEU A 59 13.22 -8.74 -7.30
C LEU A 59 12.61 -9.18 -5.96
N ILE A 60 11.80 -8.31 -5.33
CA ILE A 60 11.07 -8.69 -4.12
C ILE A 60 10.09 -9.82 -4.41
N ASN A 61 9.32 -9.70 -5.50
CA ASN A 61 8.33 -10.71 -5.86
C ASN A 61 8.99 -12.08 -6.09
N GLU A 62 10.21 -12.13 -6.62
CA GLU A 62 10.98 -13.36 -6.81
C GLU A 62 11.42 -14.02 -5.50
N THR A 63 11.47 -13.29 -4.39
CA THR A 63 11.81 -13.88 -3.09
C THR A 63 10.67 -14.67 -2.45
N TYR A 64 9.43 -14.49 -2.93
CA TYR A 64 8.28 -15.23 -2.43
C TYR A 64 8.22 -16.65 -3.00
N SER A 65 7.51 -17.53 -2.29
CA SER A 65 7.25 -18.88 -2.80
C SER A 65 6.42 -18.85 -4.09
N ALA A 66 6.56 -19.87 -4.94
CA ALA A 66 5.81 -19.97 -6.20
C ALA A 66 4.28 -19.86 -6.00
N PHE A 67 3.77 -20.36 -4.88
CA PHE A 67 2.36 -20.24 -4.53
C PHE A 67 1.95 -18.78 -4.35
N VAL A 68 2.74 -18.00 -3.61
CA VAL A 68 2.46 -16.56 -3.38
C VAL A 68 2.62 -15.76 -4.67
N GLN A 69 3.65 -16.08 -5.48
CA GLN A 69 3.87 -15.42 -6.77
C GLN A 69 2.66 -15.52 -7.70
N GLY A 70 1.91 -16.63 -7.64
CA GLY A 70 0.69 -16.83 -8.44
C GLY A 70 -0.45 -15.84 -8.12
N PHE A 71 -0.43 -15.19 -6.96
CA PHE A 71 -1.40 -14.16 -6.56
C PHE A 71 -0.89 -12.73 -6.75
N LEU A 72 0.41 -12.56 -7.05
CA LEU A 72 1.00 -11.25 -7.28
C LEU A 72 0.85 -10.84 -8.75
N PRO A 73 0.74 -9.53 -9.03
CA PRO A 73 0.75 -9.06 -10.41
C PRO A 73 2.07 -9.46 -11.08
N THR A 74 1.96 -10.00 -12.28
CA THR A 74 3.14 -10.31 -13.11
C THR A 74 3.78 -9.01 -13.56
N LEU A 75 4.98 -8.73 -13.06
CA LEU A 75 5.75 -7.56 -13.44
C LEU A 75 6.66 -7.91 -14.61
N THR A 76 6.54 -7.16 -15.69
CA THR A 76 7.46 -7.26 -16.82
C THR A 76 8.83 -6.72 -16.39
N ARG A 77 9.89 -7.46 -16.73
CA ARG A 77 11.26 -6.99 -16.47
C ARG A 77 11.50 -5.70 -17.25
N PRO A 78 11.91 -4.61 -16.62
CA PRO A 78 12.29 -3.41 -17.34
C PRO A 78 13.53 -3.65 -18.21
N ASP A 79 13.59 -2.96 -19.34
CA ASP A 79 14.75 -2.99 -20.24
C ASP A 79 15.89 -2.17 -19.66
N VAL A 80 16.74 -2.85 -18.90
CA VAL A 80 17.92 -2.32 -18.21
C VAL A 80 18.99 -3.39 -18.11
N ASP A 81 20.23 -3.04 -18.32
CA ASP A 81 21.31 -4.03 -18.41
C ASP A 81 21.73 -4.62 -17.06
N VAL A 82 21.89 -3.80 -16.03
CA VAL A 82 22.22 -4.27 -14.68
C VAL A 82 21.67 -3.34 -13.60
N PRO A 83 20.70 -3.75 -12.82
CA PRO A 83 20.41 -3.14 -11.54
C PRO A 83 21.04 -3.94 -10.41
N ASP A 84 22.34 -3.90 -10.27
CA ASP A 84 23.02 -4.57 -9.18
C ASP A 84 22.89 -3.75 -7.89
N GLY A 85 22.65 -4.42 -6.77
CA GLY A 85 22.59 -3.77 -5.46
C GLY A 85 21.32 -2.96 -5.18
N LEU A 86 20.23 -3.18 -5.92
CA LEU A 86 18.92 -2.64 -5.58
C LEU A 86 18.46 -3.17 -4.21
N THR A 87 18.02 -2.24 -3.37
CA THR A 87 17.34 -2.56 -2.12
C THR A 87 15.83 -2.51 -2.32
N THR A 88 15.09 -3.07 -1.38
CA THR A 88 13.61 -2.98 -1.34
C THR A 88 13.16 -1.52 -1.47
N ALA A 89 12.40 -1.22 -2.51
CA ALA A 89 11.83 0.11 -2.73
C ALA A 89 10.41 0.18 -2.15
N ILE A 90 10.13 1.26 -1.42
CA ILE A 90 8.78 1.64 -1.02
C ILE A 90 8.36 2.78 -1.95
N VAL A 91 7.39 2.52 -2.80
CA VAL A 91 6.88 3.51 -3.74
C VAL A 91 5.74 4.28 -3.07
N VAL A 92 5.88 5.60 -2.99
CA VAL A 92 4.81 6.50 -2.56
C VAL A 92 4.45 7.36 -3.75
N ASP A 93 3.31 7.08 -4.36
CA ASP A 93 2.83 7.81 -5.52
C ASP A 93 1.57 8.61 -5.18
N GLN A 94 1.39 9.74 -5.88
CA GLN A 94 0.20 10.56 -5.77
C GLN A 94 -0.83 10.10 -6.80
N HIS A 95 -1.59 9.06 -6.48
CA HIS A 95 -2.78 8.76 -7.26
C HIS A 95 -3.91 9.69 -6.78
N PRO A 96 -4.54 10.47 -7.69
CA PRO A 96 -5.74 11.18 -7.33
C PRO A 96 -6.80 10.15 -6.93
N MET A 97 -7.18 10.16 -5.65
CA MET A 97 -8.29 9.33 -5.20
C MET A 97 -9.54 9.79 -5.94
N ALA A 98 -10.21 8.87 -6.61
CA ALA A 98 -11.48 9.16 -7.24
C ALA A 98 -12.41 9.78 -6.20
N ALA A 99 -12.96 10.95 -6.52
CA ALA A 99 -13.89 11.65 -5.64
C ALA A 99 -15.22 10.87 -5.57
N ASP A 100 -15.28 9.90 -4.68
CA ASP A 100 -16.54 9.24 -4.32
C ASP A 100 -17.15 10.02 -3.16
N PRO A 101 -18.35 10.62 -3.33
CA PRO A 101 -19.02 11.39 -2.27
C PRO A 101 -19.36 10.54 -1.04
N ARG A 102 -19.30 9.23 -1.14
CA ARG A 102 -19.48 8.29 -0.02
C ARG A 102 -18.17 7.88 0.67
N SER A 103 -17.04 8.28 0.11
CA SER A 103 -15.73 7.97 0.69
C SER A 103 -15.35 9.00 1.74
N THR A 104 -14.95 8.53 2.91
CA THR A 104 -14.34 9.34 3.97
C THR A 104 -12.84 9.07 4.00
N VAL A 105 -12.06 9.93 4.64
CA VAL A 105 -10.62 9.68 4.85
C VAL A 105 -10.40 8.31 5.48
N GLY A 106 -11.21 7.93 6.46
CA GLY A 106 -11.10 6.63 7.14
C GLY A 106 -11.35 5.43 6.24
N THR A 107 -12.23 5.54 5.23
CA THR A 107 -12.48 4.45 4.27
C THR A 107 -11.44 4.43 3.15
N ALA A 108 -10.97 5.60 2.73
CA ALA A 108 -9.98 5.74 1.66
C ALA A 108 -8.56 5.31 2.09
N THR A 109 -8.26 5.41 3.39
CA THR A 109 -6.95 5.03 3.96
C THR A 109 -6.96 3.71 4.72
N ASP A 110 -8.09 2.96 4.71
CA ASP A 110 -8.34 1.76 5.53
C ASP A 110 -8.22 1.97 7.05
N ALA A 111 -7.99 3.20 7.50
CA ALA A 111 -7.88 3.53 8.92
C ALA A 111 -9.16 3.15 9.69
N ASN A 112 -10.32 3.19 9.03
CA ASN A 112 -11.60 2.85 9.64
C ASN A 112 -11.67 1.36 10.01
N ALA A 113 -11.08 0.48 9.23
CA ALA A 113 -11.01 -0.95 9.53
C ALA A 113 -10.18 -1.20 10.80
N MET A 114 -9.02 -0.57 10.90
CA MET A 114 -8.15 -0.66 12.07
C MET A 114 -8.81 -0.09 13.33
N LEU A 115 -9.48 1.07 13.22
CA LEU A 115 -10.23 1.69 14.31
C LEU A 115 -11.36 0.79 14.80
N ARG A 116 -12.11 0.15 13.91
CA ARG A 116 -13.17 -0.79 14.30
C ARG A 116 -12.63 -1.96 15.11
N ILE A 117 -11.50 -2.54 14.73
CA ILE A 117 -10.84 -3.60 15.50
C ILE A 117 -10.41 -3.08 16.86
N LEU A 118 -9.79 -1.90 16.91
CA LEU A 118 -9.36 -1.26 18.15
C LEU A 118 -10.54 -1.06 19.11
N PHE A 119 -11.61 -0.42 18.64
CA PHE A 119 -12.80 -0.16 19.44
C PHE A 119 -13.56 -1.43 19.84
N SER A 120 -13.57 -2.46 19.01
CA SER A 120 -14.20 -3.74 19.36
C SER A 120 -13.46 -4.46 20.50
N ARG A 121 -12.13 -4.24 20.61
CA ARG A 121 -11.28 -4.89 21.61
C ARG A 121 -11.13 -4.10 22.91
N LEU A 122 -11.04 -2.78 22.79
CA LEU A 122 -10.70 -1.87 23.89
C LEU A 122 -11.82 -0.88 24.23
N GLY A 123 -12.81 -0.74 23.37
CA GLY A 123 -13.89 0.20 23.55
C GLY A 123 -14.85 -0.24 24.65
N GLN A 124 -15.16 0.66 25.57
CA GLN A 124 -16.25 0.47 26.52
C GLN A 124 -17.56 0.96 25.89
N PRO A 125 -18.58 0.08 25.75
CA PRO A 125 -19.84 0.51 25.15
C PRO A 125 -20.55 1.52 26.07
N TYR A 126 -20.77 2.71 25.55
CA TYR A 126 -21.59 3.72 26.21
C TYR A 126 -23.06 3.44 25.88
N GLY A 127 -23.74 2.67 26.73
CA GLY A 127 -25.17 2.46 26.66
C GLY A 127 -25.91 3.58 27.39
N ALA A 128 -26.82 4.28 26.71
CA ALA A 128 -27.83 5.05 27.43
C ALA A 128 -28.54 4.13 28.43
N PRO A 129 -28.83 4.56 29.66
CA PRO A 129 -29.50 3.72 30.65
C PRO A 129 -30.80 3.20 30.03
N ARG A 130 -30.90 1.89 29.86
CA ARG A 130 -32.12 1.23 29.34
C ARG A 130 -33.25 1.63 30.26
N ARG A 131 -34.17 2.49 29.79
CA ARG A 131 -35.44 2.71 30.47
C ARG A 131 -36.05 1.33 30.70
N ARG A 132 -36.02 0.87 31.94
CA ARG A 132 -36.81 -0.32 32.31
C ARG A 132 -38.25 -0.04 31.92
N SER A 133 -38.73 -0.66 30.88
CA SER A 133 -40.17 -0.75 30.64
C SER A 133 -40.74 -1.46 31.85
N ARG A 134 -41.46 -0.73 32.68
CA ARG A 134 -42.31 -1.35 33.68
C ARG A 134 -43.31 -2.21 32.92
N SER A 135 -43.12 -3.51 32.92
CA SER A 135 -44.14 -4.44 32.55
C SER A 135 -45.25 -4.32 33.59
N THR A 136 -46.30 -3.59 33.24
CA THR A 136 -47.55 -3.61 33.99
C THR A 136 -48.16 -4.97 33.75
N SER A 137 -47.90 -5.91 34.67
CA SER A 137 -48.65 -7.15 34.70
C SER A 137 -50.09 -6.81 35.05
N ALA A 138 -50.94 -6.71 34.05
CA ALA A 138 -52.39 -6.69 34.24
C ALA A 138 -52.79 -8.04 34.86
N ARG A 139 -53.02 -8.05 36.14
CA ARG A 139 -53.68 -9.14 36.83
C ARG A 139 -55.11 -9.23 36.23
N SER A 140 -55.30 -10.16 35.35
CA SER A 140 -56.62 -10.61 34.98
C SER A 140 -57.31 -11.18 36.22
N ARG A 141 -58.26 -10.39 36.70
CA ARG A 141 -59.18 -10.81 37.79
C ARG A 141 -60.29 -11.64 37.13
N ALA A 142 -60.27 -12.95 37.34
CA ALA A 142 -61.36 -13.84 36.95
C ALA A 142 -62.67 -13.48 37.68
N PRO A 143 -63.84 -13.50 37.03
CA PRO A 143 -65.10 -13.29 37.72
C PRO A 143 -65.47 -14.51 38.55
N ALA A 144 -65.90 -14.28 39.78
CA ALA A 144 -66.42 -15.25 40.69
C ALA A 144 -67.76 -15.71 40.14
N ARG A 145 -67.97 -17.03 40.05
CA ARG A 145 -69.27 -17.67 39.89
C ARG A 145 -69.96 -17.68 41.25
N SER A 146 -71.15 -17.15 41.29
CA SER A 146 -72.12 -17.30 42.42
C SER A 146 -73.09 -18.41 42.13
N PRO A 147 -73.74 -18.94 43.18
CA PRO A 147 -74.39 -20.27 43.23
C PRO A 147 -75.72 -20.33 42.48
#